data_b713402fea780abf5a9ef718090dd213
#
_entry.id   b713402fea780abf5a9ef718090dd213
#
_cell.length_a   1.000
_cell.length_b   1.000
_cell.length_c   1.000
_cell.angle_alpha   90.00
_cell.angle_beta   90.00
_cell.angle_gamma   90.00
#
_symmetry.space_group_name_H-M   'P 1'
#
loop_
_entity.id
_entity.type
_entity.pdbx_description
1 polymer ?
#
loop_
_entity_poly.entity_id
_entity_poly.type
_entity_poly.pdbx_seq_one_letter_code
_entity_poly.pdbx_strand_id
1 'polypeptide(L)'
;GEIISDYGEGKDQHNLKNGLVFTVKEDSFVTSPMDGTVVYANKFKSFGNLVMIKDNKGFTSVLIGMRNLLISTGNEVLVGEPIAKISSTLQSQLYFELRENGKIVDPKSKVEIL
;
A
#
# COMPACT_ATOMS: atom_id res chain seq x y z
N GLY A 1 -10.39 -2.06 -4.05
CA GLY A 1 -10.47 -0.61 -3.90
C GLY A 1 -10.65 0.09 -5.23
N GLU A 2 -11.00 1.32 -5.15
CA GLU A 2 -11.24 2.14 -6.32
C GLU A 2 -10.09 3.12 -6.49
N ILE A 3 -9.54 3.20 -7.69
CA ILE A 3 -8.41 4.09 -7.98
C ILE A 3 -8.96 5.49 -8.19
N ILE A 4 -8.45 6.45 -7.42
CA ILE A 4 -8.86 7.84 -7.57
C ILE A 4 -7.72 8.73 -8.03
N SER A 5 -6.53 8.18 -8.20
CA SER A 5 -5.38 8.90 -8.74
C SER A 5 -4.43 7.89 -9.33
N ASP A 6 -4.08 8.09 -10.60
CA ASP A 6 -3.15 7.19 -11.27
C ASP A 6 -1.72 7.62 -11.05
N TYR A 7 -0.82 6.67 -11.28
CA TYR A 7 0.60 6.93 -11.23
C TYR A 7 0.96 8.03 -12.21
N GLY A 8 1.68 9.02 -11.73
CA GLY A 8 2.14 10.11 -12.56
C GLY A 8 1.14 11.22 -12.80
N GLU A 9 -0.08 11.07 -12.32
CA GLU A 9 -1.11 12.07 -12.53
C GLU A 9 -1.29 13.04 -11.38
N GLY A 10 -0.54 12.87 -10.34
CA GLY A 10 -0.75 13.64 -9.13
C GLY A 10 -0.66 15.13 -9.35
N LYS A 11 -1.59 15.82 -8.79
CA LYS A 11 -1.60 17.27 -8.82
C LYS A 11 -1.41 17.84 -7.45
N ASP A 12 -1.29 17.00 -6.51
CA ASP A 12 -1.37 17.44 -5.17
C ASP A 12 -0.03 17.67 -4.59
N GLN A 13 -0.08 18.30 -3.49
CA GLN A 13 1.08 18.69 -2.75
C GLN A 13 1.61 17.59 -1.86
N HIS A 14 1.05 16.39 -1.97
CA HIS A 14 1.44 15.26 -1.13
C HIS A 14 2.22 14.21 -1.91
N ASN A 15 2.67 14.55 -3.10
CA ASN A 15 3.48 13.66 -3.93
C ASN A 15 2.75 12.39 -4.35
N LEU A 16 1.43 12.46 -4.47
CA LEU A 16 0.65 11.30 -4.89
C LEU A 16 0.90 10.92 -6.33
N LYS A 17 1.60 11.77 -7.07
CA LYS A 17 1.93 11.47 -8.46
C LYS A 17 2.86 10.28 -8.60
N ASN A 18 3.48 9.85 -7.50
CA ASN A 18 4.43 8.73 -7.53
C ASN A 18 3.77 7.39 -7.27
N GLY A 19 2.47 7.37 -7.04
CA GLY A 19 1.78 6.13 -6.72
C GLY A 19 0.32 6.20 -7.08
N LEU A 20 -0.45 5.28 -6.51
CA LEU A 20 -1.89 5.18 -6.72
C LEU A 20 -2.61 5.46 -5.43
N VAL A 21 -3.78 6.09 -5.53
CA VAL A 21 -4.63 6.31 -4.37
C VAL A 21 -5.93 5.54 -4.59
N PHE A 22 -6.29 4.74 -3.60
CA PHE A 22 -7.50 3.92 -3.63
C PHE A 22 -8.47 4.41 -2.58
N THR A 23 -9.76 4.35 -2.90
CA THR A 23 -10.81 4.49 -1.92
C THR A 23 -11.12 3.10 -1.39
N VAL A 24 -11.12 2.93 -0.07
CA VAL A 24 -11.34 1.63 0.56
C VAL A 24 -12.63 1.68 1.35
N LYS A 25 -13.38 0.60 1.28
CA LYS A 25 -14.68 0.52 1.94
C LYS A 25 -14.54 -0.04 3.34
N GLU A 26 -15.47 0.37 4.21
CA GLU A 26 -15.57 -0.19 5.54
C GLU A 26 -15.80 -1.70 5.46
N ASP A 27 -15.26 -2.42 6.43
CA ASP A 27 -15.37 -3.89 6.56
C ASP A 27 -14.68 -4.65 5.46
N SER A 28 -13.83 -3.99 4.69
CA SER A 28 -13.01 -4.68 3.70
C SER A 28 -11.62 -4.90 4.27
N PHE A 29 -10.84 -5.72 3.57
CA PHE A 29 -9.46 -5.96 3.92
C PHE A 29 -8.56 -5.32 2.89
N VAL A 30 -7.40 -4.84 3.35
CA VAL A 30 -6.31 -4.49 2.46
C VAL A 30 -5.44 -5.73 2.36
N THR A 31 -5.15 -6.15 1.14
CA THR A 31 -4.38 -7.38 0.93
C THR A 31 -3.01 -7.04 0.35
N SER A 32 -2.06 -7.94 0.58
CA SER A 32 -0.71 -7.73 0.10
C SER A 32 -0.68 -7.76 -1.42
N PRO A 33 -0.05 -6.78 -2.08
CA PRO A 33 0.04 -6.77 -3.53
C PRO A 33 1.09 -7.71 -4.08
N MET A 34 1.87 -8.34 -3.22
CA MET A 34 2.97 -9.17 -3.67
C MET A 34 3.41 -10.12 -2.55
N ASP A 35 4.13 -11.17 -2.92
CA ASP A 35 4.82 -12.00 -1.95
C ASP A 35 6.03 -11.23 -1.44
N GLY A 36 6.31 -11.32 -0.16
CA GLY A 36 7.49 -10.67 0.37
C GLY A 36 7.55 -10.69 1.87
N THR A 37 8.48 -9.90 2.41
CA THR A 37 8.69 -9.76 3.84
C THR A 37 8.29 -8.35 4.24
N VAL A 38 7.54 -8.24 5.32
CA VAL A 38 7.19 -6.93 5.89
C VAL A 38 8.44 -6.38 6.56
N VAL A 39 9.02 -5.35 5.96
CA VAL A 39 10.23 -4.74 6.50
C VAL A 39 9.94 -3.53 7.36
N TYR A 40 8.71 -3.02 7.30
CA TYR A 40 8.27 -1.93 8.15
C TYR A 40 6.76 -1.97 8.28
N ALA A 41 6.24 -1.79 9.49
CA ALA A 41 4.80 -1.75 9.73
C ALA A 41 4.58 -0.95 11.01
N ASN A 42 4.26 0.35 10.86
CA ASN A 42 4.08 1.22 12.02
C ASN A 42 3.43 2.52 11.58
N LYS A 43 3.10 3.34 12.56
CA LYS A 43 2.49 4.64 12.31
C LYS A 43 3.42 5.53 11.51
N PHE A 44 2.82 6.36 10.67
CA PHE A 44 3.56 7.28 9.84
C PHE A 44 2.90 8.65 9.92
N LYS A 45 3.34 9.45 10.87
CA LYS A 45 2.81 10.80 11.12
C LYS A 45 1.30 10.71 11.34
N SER A 46 0.52 11.57 10.69
CA SER A 46 -0.93 11.58 10.82
C SER A 46 -1.62 10.80 9.71
N PHE A 47 -0.86 10.09 8.88
CA PHE A 47 -1.41 9.42 7.70
C PHE A 47 -1.87 7.98 7.98
N GLY A 48 -1.84 7.53 9.22
CA GLY A 48 -2.13 6.16 9.57
C GLY A 48 -0.85 5.35 9.57
N ASN A 49 -0.96 4.07 9.26
CA ASN A 49 0.21 3.21 9.25
C ASN A 49 0.83 3.14 7.87
N LEU A 50 2.14 2.98 7.87
CA LEU A 50 2.91 2.71 6.66
C LEU A 50 3.37 1.27 6.73
N VAL A 51 3.19 0.53 5.66
CA VAL A 51 3.67 -0.85 5.54
C VAL A 51 4.55 -0.93 4.32
N MET A 52 5.74 -1.50 4.50
CA MET A 52 6.65 -1.75 3.39
C MET A 52 6.89 -3.24 3.28
N ILE A 53 6.68 -3.78 2.08
CA ILE A 53 6.86 -5.20 1.79
C ILE A 53 7.90 -5.32 0.70
N LYS A 54 8.91 -6.15 0.96
CA LYS A 54 10.05 -6.27 0.06
C LYS A 54 10.24 -7.70 -0.37
N ASP A 55 10.45 -7.93 -1.65
CA ASP A 55 10.77 -9.27 -2.14
C ASP A 55 12.28 -9.39 -2.38
N ASN A 56 12.71 -10.55 -2.87
CA ASN A 56 14.12 -10.77 -3.12
C ASN A 56 14.52 -10.48 -4.57
N LYS A 57 13.64 -9.84 -5.33
CA LYS A 57 13.90 -9.49 -6.72
C LYS A 57 14.10 -7.99 -6.91
N GLY A 58 14.12 -7.24 -5.82
CA GLY A 58 14.36 -5.80 -5.87
C GLY A 58 13.11 -4.95 -5.80
N PHE A 59 11.94 -5.56 -5.61
CA PHE A 59 10.69 -4.79 -5.52
C PHE A 59 10.33 -4.49 -4.08
N THR A 60 9.82 -3.30 -3.84
CA THR A 60 9.30 -2.88 -2.54
C THR A 60 7.96 -2.22 -2.74
N SER A 61 6.95 -2.70 -2.04
CA SER A 61 5.63 -2.08 -2.00
C SER A 61 5.55 -1.18 -0.79
N VAL A 62 5.02 0.03 -0.98
CA VAL A 62 4.81 0.99 0.09
C VAL A 62 3.33 1.29 0.15
N LEU A 63 2.71 1.03 1.30
CA LEU A 63 1.29 1.27 1.49
C LEU A 63 1.11 2.19 2.69
N ILE A 64 0.32 3.25 2.53
CA ILE A 64 0.11 4.23 3.60
C ILE A 64 -1.38 4.47 3.74
N GLY A 65 -1.85 4.56 4.98
CA GLY A 65 -3.22 4.94 5.25
C GLY A 65 -4.03 3.92 6.02
N MET A 66 -3.45 2.78 6.34
CA MET A 66 -4.17 1.74 7.07
C MET A 66 -4.17 2.04 8.56
N ARG A 67 -5.22 1.62 9.26
CA ARG A 67 -5.31 1.86 10.68
C ARG A 67 -5.21 0.61 11.53
N ASN A 68 -5.77 -0.50 11.06
CA ASN A 68 -5.77 -1.75 11.83
C ASN A 68 -4.93 -2.78 11.12
N LEU A 69 -3.65 -2.86 11.49
CA LEU A 69 -2.73 -3.78 10.87
C LEU A 69 -2.93 -5.19 11.42
N LEU A 70 -2.84 -6.17 10.54
CA LEU A 70 -2.91 -7.60 10.89
C LEU A 70 -1.55 -8.25 10.85
N ILE A 71 -0.51 -7.49 10.49
CA ILE A 71 0.84 -8.01 10.35
C ILE A 71 1.82 -7.10 11.11
N SER A 72 3.02 -7.61 11.28
CA SER A 72 4.08 -6.90 11.96
C SER A 72 5.36 -6.99 11.14
N THR A 73 6.30 -6.11 11.45
CA THR A 73 7.62 -6.16 10.85
C THR A 73 8.24 -7.54 11.07
N GLY A 74 8.77 -8.11 10.00
CA GLY A 74 9.37 -9.43 10.03
C GLY A 74 8.47 -10.54 9.53
N ASN A 75 7.16 -10.28 9.41
CA ASN A 75 6.24 -11.29 8.89
C ASN A 75 6.46 -11.49 7.39
N GLU A 76 6.29 -12.73 6.95
CA GLU A 76 6.27 -13.03 5.53
C GLU A 76 4.82 -13.08 5.08
N VAL A 77 4.55 -12.50 3.92
CA VAL A 77 3.19 -12.44 3.38
C VAL A 77 3.19 -12.92 1.95
N LEU A 78 2.03 -13.42 1.54
CA LEU A 78 1.80 -13.85 0.17
C LEU A 78 0.83 -12.87 -0.49
N VAL A 79 0.92 -12.78 -1.82
CA VAL A 79 0.00 -11.92 -2.57
C VAL A 79 -1.44 -12.30 -2.21
N GLY A 80 -2.27 -11.31 -1.94
CA GLY A 80 -3.67 -11.54 -1.57
C GLY A 80 -3.91 -11.78 -0.11
N GLU A 81 -2.87 -11.92 0.69
CA GLU A 81 -3.02 -12.16 2.12
C GLU A 81 -3.47 -10.87 2.81
N PRO A 82 -4.48 -10.92 3.70
CA PRO A 82 -4.92 -9.71 4.40
C PRO A 82 -3.81 -9.15 5.28
N ILE A 83 -3.55 -7.85 5.14
CA ILE A 83 -2.54 -7.17 5.94
C ILE A 83 -3.14 -6.08 6.82
N ALA A 84 -4.37 -5.66 6.55
CA ALA A 84 -5.06 -4.68 7.38
C ALA A 84 -6.55 -4.82 7.20
N LYS A 85 -7.31 -4.41 8.21
CA LYS A 85 -8.76 -4.38 8.12
C LYS A 85 -9.25 -2.96 8.20
N ILE A 86 -10.20 -2.61 7.34
CA ILE A 86 -10.83 -1.30 7.33
C ILE A 86 -12.07 -1.39 8.21
N SER A 87 -12.05 -0.70 9.34
CA SER A 87 -13.16 -0.76 10.29
C SER A 87 -13.80 0.61 10.53
N SER A 88 -13.42 1.61 9.77
CA SER A 88 -13.99 2.94 9.92
C SER A 88 -15.27 3.07 9.11
N THR A 89 -16.23 3.82 9.62
CA THR A 89 -17.40 4.16 8.84
C THR A 89 -17.11 5.28 7.87
N LEU A 90 -15.98 5.95 8.03
CA LEU A 90 -15.59 7.02 7.13
C LEU A 90 -14.87 6.43 5.94
N GLN A 91 -15.03 7.09 4.81
CA GLN A 91 -14.32 6.69 3.62
C GLN A 91 -12.81 6.89 3.83
N SER A 92 -12.06 5.83 3.59
CA SER A 92 -10.62 5.86 3.79
C SER A 92 -9.92 5.81 2.47
N GLN A 93 -8.76 6.42 2.41
CA GLN A 93 -7.92 6.41 1.23
C GLN A 93 -6.64 5.67 1.54
N LEU A 94 -6.20 4.85 0.59
CA LEU A 94 -4.98 4.08 0.71
C LEU A 94 -4.05 4.53 -0.40
N TYR A 95 -2.83 4.87 -0.05
CA TYR A 95 -1.80 5.22 -1.02
C TYR A 95 -0.90 4.01 -1.23
N PHE A 96 -0.62 3.69 -2.49
CA PHE A 96 0.22 2.57 -2.86
C PHE A 96 1.30 3.02 -3.83
N GLU A 97 2.52 2.60 -3.57
CA GLU A 97 3.67 2.94 -4.38
C GLU A 97 4.50 1.68 -4.55
N LEU A 98 5.01 1.45 -5.75
CA LEU A 98 5.90 0.33 -6.01
C LEU A 98 7.26 0.86 -6.43
N ARG A 99 8.31 0.27 -5.86
CA ARG A 99 9.67 0.63 -6.20
C ARG A 99 10.43 -0.60 -6.67
N GLU A 100 11.26 -0.41 -7.66
CA GLU A 100 12.16 -1.45 -8.15
C GLU A 100 13.58 -0.93 -7.99
N ASN A 101 14.37 -1.61 -7.14
CA ASN A 101 15.75 -1.22 -6.84
C ASN A 101 15.85 0.25 -6.41
N GLY A 102 14.88 0.69 -5.60
CA GLY A 102 14.87 2.04 -5.07
C GLY A 102 14.22 3.08 -5.96
N LYS A 103 13.83 2.72 -7.17
CA LYS A 103 13.21 3.66 -8.10
C LYS A 103 11.72 3.38 -8.19
N ILE A 104 10.93 4.45 -8.21
CA ILE A 104 9.48 4.32 -8.33
C ILE A 104 9.14 3.86 -9.74
N VAL A 105 8.27 2.85 -9.82
CA VAL A 105 7.82 2.31 -11.10
C VAL A 105 6.30 2.31 -11.14
N ASP A 106 5.75 2.16 -12.33
CA ASP A 106 4.30 2.10 -12.52
C ASP A 106 3.78 0.79 -11.93
N PRO A 107 2.98 0.84 -10.87
CA PRO A 107 2.50 -0.39 -10.23
C PRO A 107 1.67 -1.25 -11.15
N LYS A 108 0.95 -0.63 -12.09
CA LYS A 108 0.04 -1.36 -12.97
C LYS A 108 0.75 -2.31 -13.91
N SER A 109 2.03 -2.06 -14.15
CA SER A 109 2.78 -2.90 -15.08
C SER A 109 3.52 -4.03 -14.39
N LYS A 110 3.51 -4.07 -13.05
CA LYS A 110 4.35 -5.01 -12.31
C LYS A 110 3.58 -5.92 -11.37
N VAL A 111 2.50 -5.45 -10.78
CA VAL A 111 1.73 -6.23 -9.81
C VAL A 111 0.26 -6.13 -10.15
N GLU A 112 -0.49 -7.08 -9.61
CA GLU A 112 -1.94 -7.06 -9.76
C GLU A 112 -2.52 -6.12 -8.72
N ILE A 113 -3.29 -5.14 -9.17
CA ILE A 113 -3.86 -4.13 -8.29
C ILE A 113 -5.34 -4.41 -8.12
N LEU A 114 -5.75 -4.46 -6.86
CA LEU A 114 -7.13 -4.80 -6.49
C LEU A 114 -8.10 -3.66 -6.74
#